data_f3a1162340eddca79edab09bb0c1b6b5
#
_entry.id   f3a1162340eddca79edab09bb0c1b6b5
#
_cell.length_a   1.000
_cell.length_b   1.000
_cell.length_c   1.000
_cell.angle_alpha   90.00
_cell.angle_beta   90.00
_cell.angle_gamma   90.00
#
_symmetry.space_group_name_H-M   'P 1'
#
loop_
_entity.id
_entity.type
_entity.pdbx_description
1 polymer ?
#
loop_
_entity_poly.entity_id
_entity_poly.type
_entity_poly.pdbx_seq_one_letter_code
_entity_poly.pdbx_strand_id
1 'polypeptide(L)'
;GPGSICTTRVVAGVGVPQLSAIYDVAKALEGTGVPLIADGGLRYSGDIVKAIAAGGSSVMMGSLLAGVEESPGDTIIFNGRKFKSYRGMGSLEAMQKGSKDRYFQDVEDDVKKLVPEGIAARVPFKGSLYEVIYQMVGGLRAGMGYCGAHNIEELHKARFTRITNAGVQESHPHDVAITQEAPNYSRGE
;
A
#
# COMPACT_ATOMS: atom_id res chain seq x y z
N GLY A 1 -1.46 3.95 10.45
CA GLY A 1 -1.72 2.92 9.44
C GLY A 1 -0.46 2.44 8.72
N PRO A 2 -0.56 1.45 7.85
CA PRO A 2 0.55 0.91 7.06
C PRO A 2 0.84 1.73 5.78
N GLY A 3 0.03 2.73 5.48
CA GLY A 3 0.15 3.55 4.27
C GLY A 3 1.47 4.32 4.18
N SER A 4 1.98 4.55 2.98
CA SER A 4 3.28 5.16 2.71
C SER A 4 3.40 6.62 3.16
N ILE A 5 2.27 7.30 3.38
CA ILE A 5 2.18 8.70 3.80
C ILE A 5 1.60 8.87 5.20
N CYS A 6 1.39 7.78 5.93
CA CYS A 6 0.87 7.79 7.30
C CYS A 6 2.02 7.88 8.31
N THR A 7 1.90 8.80 9.27
CA THR A 7 2.89 8.97 10.35
C THR A 7 2.32 8.59 11.73
N THR A 8 1.11 8.05 11.81
CA THR A 8 0.48 7.64 13.09
C THR A 8 1.37 6.75 13.93
N ARG A 9 2.03 5.75 13.34
CA ARG A 9 2.93 4.83 14.06
C ARG A 9 4.13 5.54 14.70
N VAL A 10 4.58 6.64 14.11
CA VAL A 10 5.70 7.45 14.62
C VAL A 10 5.21 8.47 15.62
N VAL A 11 4.13 9.18 15.32
CA VAL A 11 3.61 10.28 16.13
C VAL A 11 2.90 9.77 17.38
N ALA A 12 2.06 8.74 17.24
CA ALA A 12 1.27 8.18 18.33
C ALA A 12 1.89 6.92 18.98
N GLY A 13 2.90 6.31 18.36
CA GLY A 13 3.60 5.13 18.88
C GLY A 13 2.76 3.85 18.85
N VAL A 14 1.66 3.80 18.11
CA VAL A 14 0.75 2.66 18.00
C VAL A 14 0.68 2.12 16.60
N GLY A 15 0.45 0.82 16.48
CA GLY A 15 0.29 0.14 15.19
C GLY A 15 0.63 -1.33 15.30
N VAL A 16 0.15 -2.09 14.30
CA VAL A 16 0.40 -3.53 14.18
C VAL A 16 0.97 -3.79 12.78
N PRO A 17 1.96 -4.68 12.61
CA PRO A 17 2.42 -5.10 11.28
C PRO A 17 1.25 -5.59 10.44
N GLN A 18 1.15 -5.10 9.20
CA GLN A 18 -0.06 -5.27 8.38
C GLN A 18 -0.42 -6.75 8.14
N LEU A 19 0.56 -7.60 7.87
CA LEU A 19 0.28 -9.02 7.65
C LEU A 19 -0.30 -9.71 8.90
N SER A 20 0.21 -9.35 10.09
CA SER A 20 -0.32 -9.84 11.37
C SER A 20 -1.75 -9.36 11.59
N ALA A 21 -2.03 -8.08 11.31
CA ALA A 21 -3.38 -7.51 11.43
C ALA A 21 -4.39 -8.23 10.51
N ILE A 22 -4.01 -8.49 9.26
CA ILE A 22 -4.85 -9.23 8.31
C ILE A 22 -5.12 -10.64 8.83
N TYR A 23 -4.09 -11.34 9.26
CA TYR A 23 -4.22 -12.72 9.77
C TYR A 23 -5.10 -12.81 11.02
N ASP A 24 -4.89 -11.94 11.99
CA ASP A 24 -5.67 -11.92 13.24
C ASP A 24 -7.14 -11.60 12.98
N VAL A 25 -7.43 -10.62 12.12
CA VAL A 25 -8.81 -10.26 11.75
C VAL A 25 -9.47 -11.36 10.92
N ALA A 26 -8.75 -11.96 9.96
CA ALA A 26 -9.27 -13.08 9.17
C ALA A 26 -9.68 -14.24 10.06
N LYS A 27 -8.83 -14.56 11.05
CA LYS A 27 -9.13 -15.61 12.05
C LYS A 27 -10.35 -15.28 12.92
N ALA A 28 -10.51 -14.03 13.32
CA ALA A 28 -11.66 -13.59 14.09
C ALA A 28 -12.97 -13.60 13.28
N LEU A 29 -12.89 -13.50 11.96
CA LEU A 29 -14.03 -13.51 11.04
C LEU A 29 -14.40 -14.91 10.53
N GLU A 30 -13.66 -15.95 10.89
CA GLU A 30 -13.97 -17.32 10.47
C GLU A 30 -15.42 -17.70 10.83
N GLY A 31 -16.15 -18.25 9.86
CA GLY A 31 -17.54 -18.68 10.01
C GLY A 31 -18.58 -17.55 10.02
N THR A 32 -18.19 -16.28 9.99
CA THR A 32 -19.14 -15.14 10.00
C THR A 32 -19.68 -14.79 8.62
N GLY A 33 -18.97 -15.16 7.54
CA GLY A 33 -19.28 -14.74 6.17
C GLY A 33 -18.95 -13.28 5.86
N VAL A 34 -18.34 -12.53 6.78
CA VAL A 34 -17.94 -11.12 6.58
C VAL A 34 -16.62 -11.07 5.82
N PRO A 35 -16.54 -10.39 4.64
CA PRO A 35 -15.32 -10.27 3.89
C PRO A 35 -14.35 -9.28 4.54
N LEU A 36 -13.03 -9.50 4.35
CA LEU A 36 -11.95 -8.65 4.85
C LEU A 36 -11.31 -7.87 3.72
N ILE A 37 -11.18 -6.56 3.88
CA ILE A 37 -10.41 -5.68 2.99
C ILE A 37 -9.04 -5.41 3.63
N ALA A 38 -7.95 -5.84 2.98
CA ALA A 38 -6.59 -5.54 3.42
C ALA A 38 -6.18 -4.15 2.89
N ASP A 39 -6.21 -3.15 3.76
CA ASP A 39 -5.98 -1.74 3.41
C ASP A 39 -4.57 -1.29 3.71
N GLY A 40 -3.82 -0.94 2.68
CA GLY A 40 -2.54 -0.27 2.76
C GLY A 40 -1.32 -1.18 2.95
N GLY A 41 -0.14 -0.57 2.90
CA GLY A 41 1.15 -1.26 3.04
C GLY A 41 1.60 -2.04 1.81
N LEU A 42 0.89 -1.95 0.70
CA LEU A 42 1.18 -2.66 -0.54
C LEU A 42 2.15 -1.84 -1.40
N ARG A 43 3.28 -2.43 -1.77
CA ARG A 43 4.32 -1.81 -2.61
C ARG A 43 4.49 -2.50 -3.95
N TYR A 44 4.33 -3.81 -3.97
CA TYR A 44 4.48 -4.69 -5.13
C TYR A 44 3.27 -5.60 -5.28
N SER A 45 3.07 -6.17 -6.45
CA SER A 45 2.00 -7.16 -6.69
C SER A 45 2.12 -8.38 -5.76
N GLY A 46 3.35 -8.78 -5.39
CA GLY A 46 3.57 -9.86 -4.43
C GLY A 46 3.02 -9.56 -3.02
N ASP A 47 2.89 -8.29 -2.64
CA ASP A 47 2.26 -7.93 -1.37
C ASP A 47 0.74 -8.16 -1.41
N ILE A 48 0.11 -8.03 -2.59
CA ILE A 48 -1.29 -8.40 -2.80
C ILE A 48 -1.47 -9.91 -2.59
N VAL A 49 -0.59 -10.73 -3.16
CA VAL A 49 -0.59 -12.19 -2.97
C VAL A 49 -0.53 -12.54 -1.49
N LYS A 50 0.39 -11.93 -0.76
CA LYS A 50 0.56 -12.15 0.69
C LYS A 50 -0.66 -11.70 1.49
N ALA A 51 -1.24 -10.55 1.17
CA ALA A 51 -2.44 -10.03 1.84
C ALA A 51 -3.64 -10.97 1.66
N ILE A 52 -3.86 -11.45 0.44
CA ILE A 52 -4.91 -12.43 0.15
C ILE A 52 -4.61 -13.75 0.85
N ALA A 53 -3.38 -14.29 0.74
CA ALA A 53 -2.99 -15.53 1.39
C ALA A 53 -3.16 -15.49 2.92
N ALA A 54 -3.01 -14.32 3.54
CA ALA A 54 -3.24 -14.13 4.97
C ALA A 54 -4.73 -14.07 5.38
N GLY A 55 -5.66 -14.14 4.41
CA GLY A 55 -7.11 -14.18 4.64
C GLY A 55 -7.86 -12.95 4.12
N GLY A 56 -7.20 -12.02 3.41
CA GLY A 56 -7.87 -10.91 2.74
C GLY A 56 -8.80 -11.40 1.63
N SER A 57 -10.01 -10.88 1.55
CA SER A 57 -10.93 -11.11 0.44
C SER A 57 -10.64 -10.16 -0.72
N SER A 58 -10.17 -8.96 -0.41
CA SER A 58 -9.76 -7.92 -1.34
C SER A 58 -8.69 -7.02 -0.72
N VAL A 59 -8.12 -6.13 -1.53
CA VAL A 59 -7.10 -5.17 -1.09
C VAL A 59 -7.51 -3.74 -1.42
N MET A 60 -7.07 -2.78 -0.59
CA MET A 60 -7.16 -1.36 -0.89
C MET A 60 -5.75 -0.80 -1.13
N MET A 61 -5.59 -0.09 -2.23
CA MET A 61 -4.31 0.45 -2.69
C MET A 61 -4.36 1.99 -2.71
N GLY A 62 -3.47 2.63 -1.98
CA GLY A 62 -3.29 4.08 -1.98
C GLY A 62 -2.16 4.50 -2.93
N SER A 63 -0.92 4.43 -2.45
CA SER A 63 0.27 4.89 -3.18
C SER A 63 0.51 4.16 -4.50
N LEU A 64 0.14 2.88 -4.61
CA LEU A 64 0.26 2.13 -5.86
C LEU A 64 -0.54 2.76 -7.01
N LEU A 65 -1.69 3.37 -6.69
CA LEU A 65 -2.59 4.02 -7.66
C LEU A 65 -2.49 5.56 -7.66
N ALA A 66 -1.76 6.16 -6.71
CA ALA A 66 -1.66 7.61 -6.62
C ALA A 66 -0.94 8.25 -7.83
N GLY A 67 -0.07 7.49 -8.51
CA GLY A 67 0.69 7.96 -9.68
C GLY A 67 0.01 7.75 -11.03
N VAL A 68 -1.16 7.14 -11.08
CA VAL A 68 -1.86 6.90 -12.35
C VAL A 68 -2.50 8.19 -12.89
N GLU A 69 -2.74 8.24 -14.19
CA GLU A 69 -3.30 9.41 -14.86
C GLU A 69 -4.65 9.82 -14.28
N GLU A 70 -5.51 8.86 -13.96
CA GLU A 70 -6.86 9.05 -13.43
C GLU A 70 -6.91 9.48 -11.96
N SER A 71 -5.78 9.40 -11.23
CA SER A 71 -5.70 9.88 -9.86
C SER A 71 -5.91 11.41 -9.78
N PRO A 72 -6.63 11.92 -8.76
CA PRO A 72 -6.97 13.34 -8.66
C PRO A 72 -5.79 14.28 -8.34
N GLY A 73 -4.62 13.74 -7.99
CA GLY A 73 -3.43 14.54 -7.70
C GLY A 73 -2.95 15.36 -8.91
N ASP A 74 -2.43 16.55 -8.66
CA ASP A 74 -1.87 17.41 -9.69
C ASP A 74 -0.62 16.78 -10.31
N THR A 75 -0.46 16.99 -11.62
CA THR A 75 0.76 16.59 -12.32
C THR A 75 1.87 17.61 -12.06
N ILE A 76 3.03 17.12 -11.62
CA ILE A 76 4.20 17.90 -11.25
C ILE A 76 5.37 17.49 -12.16
N ILE A 77 6.08 18.46 -12.75
CA ILE A 77 7.37 18.20 -13.41
C ILE A 77 8.49 18.58 -12.43
N PHE A 78 9.34 17.61 -12.13
CA PHE A 78 10.48 17.80 -11.25
C PHE A 78 11.71 17.07 -11.81
N ASN A 79 12.82 17.78 -11.94
CA ASN A 79 14.06 17.27 -12.54
C ASN A 79 13.84 16.54 -13.89
N GLY A 80 12.97 17.09 -14.75
CA GLY A 80 12.65 16.52 -16.06
C GLY A 80 11.77 15.26 -16.02
N ARG A 81 11.30 14.85 -14.85
CA ARG A 81 10.41 13.69 -14.67
C ARG A 81 9.01 14.13 -14.26
N LYS A 82 8.01 13.35 -14.65
CA LYS A 82 6.59 13.56 -14.34
C LYS A 82 6.22 12.83 -13.04
N PHE A 83 5.56 13.54 -12.14
CA PHE A 83 5.06 13.05 -10.86
C PHE A 83 3.59 13.44 -10.69
N LYS A 84 2.92 12.83 -9.71
CA LYS A 84 1.60 13.23 -9.22
C LYS A 84 1.72 13.66 -7.76
N SER A 85 1.03 14.73 -7.37
CA SER A 85 0.88 15.08 -5.96
C SER A 85 0.08 14.01 -5.22
N TYR A 86 0.49 13.71 -3.99
CA TYR A 86 -0.13 12.71 -3.15
C TYR A 86 -0.05 13.14 -1.69
N ARG A 87 -1.15 13.07 -0.96
CA ARG A 87 -1.18 13.46 0.45
C ARG A 87 -1.96 12.49 1.31
N GLY A 88 -1.53 12.34 2.57
CA GLY A 88 -2.26 11.60 3.59
C GLY A 88 -3.50 12.34 4.05
N MET A 89 -4.53 11.61 4.45
CA MET A 89 -5.72 12.19 5.07
C MET A 89 -5.40 12.92 6.37
N GLY A 90 -4.36 12.50 7.10
CA GLY A 90 -3.84 13.14 8.31
C GLY A 90 -2.78 14.21 8.06
N SER A 91 -2.53 14.62 6.80
CA SER A 91 -1.67 15.77 6.49
C SER A 91 -2.35 17.09 6.84
N LEU A 92 -1.56 18.12 7.13
CA LEU A 92 -2.10 19.47 7.40
C LEU A 92 -3.01 19.96 6.27
N GLU A 93 -2.60 19.75 5.02
CA GLU A 93 -3.38 20.14 3.84
C GLU A 93 -4.74 19.45 3.77
N ALA A 94 -4.80 18.15 4.09
CA ALA A 94 -6.05 17.41 4.09
C ALA A 94 -6.95 17.80 5.26
N MET A 95 -6.38 17.99 6.46
CA MET A 95 -7.13 18.42 7.64
C MET A 95 -7.75 19.81 7.47
N GLN A 96 -7.07 20.72 6.81
CA GLN A 96 -7.62 22.03 6.44
C GLN A 96 -8.82 21.95 5.48
N LYS A 97 -8.93 20.87 4.71
CA LYS A 97 -10.00 20.64 3.74
C LYS A 97 -11.13 19.73 4.24
N GLY A 98 -11.14 19.36 5.54
CA GLY A 98 -12.28 18.68 6.15
C GLY A 98 -12.00 17.31 6.79
N SER A 99 -10.76 16.80 6.82
CA SER A 99 -10.48 15.48 7.42
C SER A 99 -10.06 15.54 8.90
N LYS A 100 -10.25 16.68 9.58
CA LYS A 100 -9.87 16.88 11.00
C LYS A 100 -10.62 15.95 11.95
N ASP A 101 -11.89 15.69 11.67
CA ASP A 101 -12.79 14.83 12.45
C ASP A 101 -12.23 13.40 12.59
N ARG A 102 -11.65 12.88 11.53
CA ARG A 102 -11.02 11.54 11.53
C ARG A 102 -9.88 11.40 12.53
N TYR A 103 -9.27 12.52 12.93
CA TYR A 103 -8.15 12.57 13.88
C TYR A 103 -8.53 13.22 15.22
N PHE A 104 -9.84 13.31 15.53
CA PHE A 104 -10.37 13.89 16.76
C PHE A 104 -9.95 15.37 16.98
N GLN A 105 -9.77 16.11 15.90
CA GLN A 105 -9.29 17.50 15.89
C GLN A 105 -10.28 18.46 15.19
N ASP A 106 -11.54 18.06 15.08
CA ASP A 106 -12.61 18.80 14.41
C ASP A 106 -12.94 20.14 15.08
N VAL A 107 -12.73 20.24 16.39
CA VAL A 107 -12.97 21.45 17.20
C VAL A 107 -11.81 22.46 17.14
N GLU A 108 -10.67 22.11 16.55
CA GLU A 108 -9.51 23.01 16.49
C GLU A 108 -9.47 23.75 15.16
N ASP A 109 -9.57 25.08 15.23
CA ASP A 109 -9.55 25.96 14.05
C ASP A 109 -8.18 26.59 13.79
N ASP A 110 -7.30 26.64 14.81
CA ASP A 110 -5.94 27.13 14.62
C ASP A 110 -5.05 26.03 14.00
N VAL A 111 -4.71 26.20 12.74
CA VAL A 111 -3.86 25.25 11.97
C VAL A 111 -2.54 24.94 12.67
N LYS A 112 -1.99 25.90 13.43
CA LYS A 112 -0.73 25.72 14.17
C LYS A 112 -0.85 24.78 15.35
N LYS A 113 -2.07 24.50 15.80
CA LYS A 113 -2.33 23.57 16.90
C LYS A 113 -2.73 22.18 16.44
N LEU A 114 -2.97 21.98 15.13
CA LEU A 114 -3.23 20.65 14.58
C LEU A 114 -1.99 19.77 14.71
N VAL A 115 -2.21 18.51 15.08
CA VAL A 115 -1.16 17.49 15.16
C VAL A 115 -1.33 16.55 13.96
N PRO A 116 -0.51 16.70 12.89
CA PRO A 116 -0.67 15.88 11.69
C PRO A 116 -0.20 14.43 11.94
N GLU A 117 -0.92 13.49 11.36
CA GLU A 117 -0.58 12.07 11.32
C GLU A 117 -0.35 11.58 9.88
N GLY A 118 0.02 12.47 8.99
CA GLY A 118 0.31 12.20 7.59
C GLY A 118 1.12 13.31 6.96
N ILE A 119 1.67 13.02 5.80
CA ILE A 119 2.51 13.93 5.02
C ILE A 119 1.90 14.21 3.64
N ALA A 120 2.32 15.33 3.04
CA ALA A 120 2.17 15.59 1.61
C ALA A 120 3.45 15.16 0.89
N ALA A 121 3.30 14.53 -0.26
CA ALA A 121 4.39 13.96 -1.04
C ALA A 121 4.10 14.04 -2.56
N ARG A 122 5.02 13.58 -3.36
CA ARG A 122 4.82 13.29 -4.78
C ARG A 122 5.18 11.84 -5.05
N VAL A 123 4.51 11.23 -6.01
CA VAL A 123 4.80 9.87 -6.49
C VAL A 123 5.11 9.90 -7.98
N PRO A 124 5.97 9.03 -8.48
CA PRO A 124 6.24 8.93 -9.92
C PRO A 124 4.95 8.71 -10.71
N PHE A 125 4.83 9.37 -11.86
CA PHE A 125 3.75 9.10 -12.81
C PHE A 125 3.89 7.69 -13.39
N LYS A 126 2.79 6.93 -13.41
CA LYS A 126 2.79 5.50 -13.77
C LYS A 126 2.00 5.16 -15.04
N GLY A 127 1.51 6.16 -15.78
CA GLY A 127 0.63 5.92 -16.93
C GLY A 127 -0.83 5.66 -16.52
N SER A 128 -1.54 4.89 -17.32
CA SER A 128 -2.96 4.63 -17.11
C SER A 128 -3.22 3.65 -15.95
N LEU A 129 -4.37 3.80 -15.31
CA LEU A 129 -4.86 2.84 -14.30
C LEU A 129 -4.92 1.42 -14.86
N TYR A 130 -5.36 1.27 -16.12
CA TYR A 130 -5.46 -0.02 -16.77
C TYR A 130 -4.12 -0.77 -16.81
N GLU A 131 -3.04 -0.10 -17.22
CA GLU A 131 -1.71 -0.70 -17.30
C GLU A 131 -1.18 -1.12 -15.93
N VAL A 132 -1.38 -0.28 -14.90
CA VAL A 132 -0.96 -0.59 -13.54
C VAL A 132 -1.75 -1.79 -12.99
N ILE A 133 -3.07 -1.81 -13.13
CA ILE A 133 -3.91 -2.92 -12.68
C ILE A 133 -3.58 -4.21 -13.43
N TYR A 134 -3.31 -4.13 -14.72
CA TYR A 134 -2.90 -5.29 -15.52
C TYR A 134 -1.64 -5.97 -14.93
N GLN A 135 -0.61 -5.17 -14.56
CA GLN A 135 0.60 -5.68 -13.93
C GLN A 135 0.31 -6.26 -12.53
N MET A 136 -0.53 -5.60 -11.73
CA MET A 136 -0.90 -6.09 -10.39
C MET A 136 -1.64 -7.43 -10.46
N VAL A 137 -2.62 -7.55 -11.33
CA VAL A 137 -3.37 -8.80 -11.56
C VAL A 137 -2.46 -9.90 -12.13
N GLY A 138 -1.55 -9.55 -13.03
CA GLY A 138 -0.54 -10.48 -13.54
C GLY A 138 0.33 -11.07 -12.43
N GLY A 139 0.81 -10.22 -11.50
CA GLY A 139 1.56 -10.67 -10.33
C GLY A 139 0.74 -11.54 -9.37
N LEU A 140 -0.53 -11.22 -9.15
CA LEU A 140 -1.44 -12.05 -8.35
C LEU A 140 -1.62 -13.44 -8.99
N ARG A 141 -1.89 -13.50 -10.29
CA ARG A 141 -2.02 -14.76 -11.03
C ARG A 141 -0.74 -15.60 -10.98
N ALA A 142 0.42 -14.98 -11.11
CA ALA A 142 1.70 -15.66 -10.97
C ALA A 142 1.86 -16.27 -9.57
N GLY A 143 1.58 -15.51 -8.51
CA GLY A 143 1.60 -15.98 -7.13
C GLY A 143 0.64 -17.15 -6.88
N MET A 144 -0.59 -17.06 -7.40
CA MET A 144 -1.57 -18.15 -7.34
C MET A 144 -1.04 -19.40 -8.05
N GLY A 145 -0.44 -19.24 -9.23
CA GLY A 145 0.17 -20.37 -9.98
C GLY A 145 1.28 -21.07 -9.20
N TYR A 146 2.20 -20.31 -8.60
CA TYR A 146 3.26 -20.88 -7.77
C TYR A 146 2.73 -21.59 -6.51
N CYS A 147 1.61 -21.14 -5.96
CA CYS A 147 0.96 -21.77 -4.80
C CYS A 147 0.00 -22.90 -5.18
N GLY A 148 -0.21 -23.18 -6.47
CA GLY A 148 -1.18 -24.16 -6.95
C GLY A 148 -2.64 -23.81 -6.66
N ALA A 149 -2.94 -22.50 -6.46
CA ALA A 149 -4.28 -22.01 -6.15
C ALA A 149 -5.04 -21.65 -7.43
N HIS A 150 -6.21 -22.26 -7.66
CA HIS A 150 -7.05 -22.02 -8.83
C HIS A 150 -8.03 -20.86 -8.61
N ASN A 151 -8.25 -20.46 -7.36
CA ASN A 151 -9.12 -19.37 -6.96
C ASN A 151 -8.59 -18.69 -5.69
N ILE A 152 -9.24 -17.61 -5.26
CA ILE A 152 -8.83 -16.83 -4.07
C ILE A 152 -8.93 -17.66 -2.79
N GLU A 153 -9.97 -18.47 -2.64
CA GLU A 153 -10.17 -19.32 -1.46
C GLU A 153 -9.06 -20.37 -1.29
N GLU A 154 -8.56 -20.91 -2.40
CA GLU A 154 -7.42 -21.83 -2.38
C GLU A 154 -6.13 -21.13 -2.00
N LEU A 155 -5.95 -19.85 -2.39
CA LEU A 155 -4.78 -19.06 -2.01
C LEU A 155 -4.71 -18.84 -0.48
N HIS A 156 -5.83 -18.80 0.22
CA HIS A 156 -5.87 -18.74 1.70
C HIS A 156 -5.18 -19.94 2.38
N LYS A 157 -4.94 -21.03 1.66
CA LYS A 157 -4.23 -22.22 2.17
C LYS A 157 -2.71 -22.14 2.04
N ALA A 158 -2.21 -21.10 1.39
CA ALA A 158 -0.77 -20.91 1.20
C ALA A 158 -0.07 -20.68 2.55
N ARG A 159 1.16 -21.20 2.67
CA ARG A 159 1.96 -21.12 3.88
C ARG A 159 2.97 -19.99 3.79
N PHE A 160 3.31 -19.42 4.94
CA PHE A 160 4.30 -18.37 5.08
C PHE A 160 5.57 -18.89 5.71
N THR A 161 6.69 -18.35 5.28
CA THR A 161 7.99 -18.47 5.95
C THR A 161 8.40 -17.10 6.47
N ARG A 162 8.77 -17.03 7.76
CA ARG A 162 9.35 -15.81 8.33
C ARG A 162 10.76 -15.61 7.77
N ILE A 163 11.03 -14.42 7.29
CA ILE A 163 12.36 -14.00 6.83
C ILE A 163 12.87 -12.81 7.64
N THR A 164 14.16 -12.56 7.61
CA THR A 164 14.85 -11.41 8.18
C THR A 164 15.05 -10.33 7.12
N ASN A 165 15.64 -9.19 7.51
CA ASN A 165 16.06 -8.16 6.56
C ASN A 165 17.04 -8.69 5.50
N ALA A 166 17.91 -9.65 5.86
CA ALA A 166 18.78 -10.30 4.88
C ALA A 166 17.97 -11.10 3.85
N GLY A 167 16.94 -11.83 4.28
CA GLY A 167 16.02 -12.52 3.38
C GLY A 167 15.20 -11.55 2.50
N VAL A 168 14.87 -10.36 2.99
CA VAL A 168 14.25 -9.31 2.17
C VAL A 168 15.20 -8.84 1.07
N GLN A 169 16.47 -8.61 1.40
CA GLN A 169 17.49 -8.22 0.41
C GLN A 169 17.71 -9.32 -0.64
N GLU A 170 17.80 -10.59 -0.22
CA GLU A 170 17.90 -11.74 -1.11
C GLU A 170 16.70 -11.86 -2.05
N SER A 171 15.50 -11.46 -1.60
CA SER A 171 14.26 -11.50 -2.39
C SER A 171 14.19 -10.44 -3.49
N HIS A 172 15.06 -9.44 -3.46
CA HIS A 172 15.18 -8.41 -4.47
C HIS A 172 16.38 -8.68 -5.39
N PRO A 173 16.39 -8.16 -6.63
CA PRO A 173 17.62 -8.17 -7.44
C PRO A 173 18.77 -7.54 -6.66
N HIS A 174 19.87 -8.28 -6.51
CA HIS A 174 21.04 -7.85 -5.75
C HIS A 174 22.33 -8.15 -6.52
N ASP A 175 23.43 -7.50 -6.15
CA ASP A 175 24.76 -7.65 -6.77
C ASP A 175 24.80 -7.37 -8.29
N VAL A 176 23.83 -6.58 -8.78
CA VAL A 176 23.73 -6.17 -10.19
C VAL A 176 23.39 -4.69 -10.29
N ALA A 177 23.83 -4.05 -11.38
CA ALA A 177 23.34 -2.74 -11.79
C ALA A 177 22.14 -2.92 -12.73
N ILE A 178 21.00 -2.33 -12.38
CA ILE A 178 19.81 -2.35 -13.23
C ILE A 178 20.06 -1.44 -14.41
N THR A 179 20.08 -1.99 -15.62
CA THR A 179 20.24 -1.23 -16.86
C THR A 179 18.90 -0.88 -17.52
N GLN A 180 17.86 -1.66 -17.21
CA GLN A 180 16.49 -1.42 -17.68
C GLN A 180 15.51 -1.88 -16.60
N GLU A 181 14.63 -0.97 -16.18
CA GLU A 181 13.57 -1.28 -15.23
C GLU A 181 12.47 -2.13 -15.87
N ALA A 182 11.88 -3.03 -15.09
CA ALA A 182 10.68 -3.76 -15.49
C ALA A 182 9.43 -2.91 -15.17
N PRO A 183 8.32 -3.05 -15.93
CA PRO A 183 7.11 -2.25 -15.70
C PRO A 183 6.45 -2.53 -14.33
N ASN A 184 6.79 -3.63 -13.69
CA ASN A 184 6.25 -4.08 -12.40
C ASN A 184 7.29 -4.07 -11.27
N TYR A 185 8.52 -3.60 -11.55
CA TYR A 185 9.56 -3.51 -10.54
C TYR A 185 10.43 -2.27 -10.74
N SER A 186 10.51 -1.44 -9.73
CA SER A 186 11.49 -0.37 -9.60
C SER A 186 12.07 -0.40 -8.18
N ARG A 187 13.36 -0.09 -8.04
CA ARG A 187 13.90 0.28 -6.73
C ARG A 187 13.39 1.69 -6.44
N GLY A 188 12.58 1.87 -5.39
CA GLY A 188 12.22 3.20 -4.91
C GLY A 188 13.49 4.02 -4.63
N GLU A 189 13.49 5.29 -5.08
CA GLU A 189 14.52 6.27 -4.71
C GLU A 189 14.51 6.53 -3.21
#